data_6a47c212230a3e85be55fe04454aaebc
#
_entry.id   6a47c212230a3e85be55fe04454aaebc
#
_cell.length_a   1.000
_cell.length_b   1.000
_cell.length_c   1.000
_cell.angle_alpha   90.00
_cell.angle_beta   90.00
_cell.angle_gamma   90.00
#
_symmetry.space_group_name_H-M   'P 1'
#
loop_
_entity.id
_entity.type
_entity.pdbx_description
1 polymer ?
#
loop_
_entity_poly.entity_id
_entity_poly.type
_entity_poly.pdbx_seq_one_letter_code
_entity_poly.pdbx_strand_id
1 'polypeptide(L)'
;MKIEILEKAVLIIFLLIFTYQDIRKKEIYTFELILFYIAVTGMQIYKFLSGSYIDIKDIFFGIFSGALLFVPSRLNILGEGDAFVFMGTGAVLGFKRNLMLLFISVFIISIYALFMSIYCMVKKRKIKGMKVAMLPFITMANCIIWFYV
;
A
#
# COMPACT_ATOMS: atom_id res chain seq x y z
N MET A 1 10.94 -20.13 -3.14
CA MET A 1 9.60 -20.57 -2.64
C MET A 1 9.37 -20.22 -1.17
N LYS A 2 10.16 -20.70 -0.19
CA LYS A 2 9.91 -20.38 1.24
C LYS A 2 10.03 -18.89 1.59
N ILE A 3 11.02 -18.19 1.02
CA ILE A 3 11.26 -16.75 1.27
C ILE A 3 10.13 -15.90 0.70
N GLU A 4 9.69 -16.17 -0.51
CA GLU A 4 8.58 -15.44 -1.15
C GLU A 4 7.26 -15.57 -0.38
N ILE A 5 6.98 -16.75 0.16
CA ILE A 5 5.80 -16.96 1.01
C ILE A 5 5.91 -16.14 2.30
N LEU A 6 7.10 -16.09 2.90
CA LEU A 6 7.34 -15.31 4.11
C LEU A 6 7.13 -13.80 3.85
N GLU A 7 7.69 -13.28 2.75
CA GLU A 7 7.51 -11.87 2.36
C GLU A 7 6.04 -11.52 2.15
N LYS A 8 5.38 -12.39 1.43
CA LYS A 8 3.96 -12.27 1.19
C LYS A 8 3.17 -12.24 2.50
N ALA A 9 3.43 -13.18 3.41
CA ALA A 9 2.75 -13.26 4.70
C ALA A 9 2.99 -12.01 5.56
N VAL A 10 4.24 -11.56 5.69
CA VAL A 10 4.58 -10.37 6.46
C VAL A 10 3.90 -9.13 5.88
N LEU A 11 3.92 -8.98 4.56
CA LEU A 11 3.31 -7.82 3.90
C LEU A 11 1.78 -7.79 4.11
N ILE A 12 1.08 -8.92 4.02
CA ILE A 12 -0.37 -8.98 4.33
C ILE A 12 -0.65 -8.63 5.78
N ILE A 13 0.11 -9.15 6.72
CA ILE A 13 -0.12 -8.89 8.15
C ILE A 13 -0.04 -7.38 8.41
N PHE A 14 1.00 -6.71 7.92
CA PHE A 14 1.13 -5.27 8.10
C PHE A 14 0.05 -4.48 7.36
N LEU A 15 -0.29 -4.86 6.13
CA LEU A 15 -1.38 -4.22 5.40
C LEU A 15 -2.74 -4.37 6.11
N LEU A 16 -3.01 -5.50 6.75
CA LEU A 16 -4.21 -5.69 7.56
C LEU A 16 -4.22 -4.81 8.81
N ILE A 17 -3.08 -4.68 9.50
CA ILE A 17 -2.93 -3.78 10.65
C ILE A 17 -3.18 -2.33 10.24
N PHE A 18 -2.53 -1.87 9.18
CA PHE A 18 -2.71 -0.52 8.65
C PHE A 18 -4.14 -0.27 8.17
N THR A 19 -4.75 -1.25 7.50
CA THR A 19 -6.16 -1.19 7.08
C THR A 19 -7.09 -0.98 8.28
N TYR A 20 -6.87 -1.71 9.37
CA TYR A 20 -7.67 -1.57 10.58
C TYR A 20 -7.52 -0.17 11.20
N GLN A 21 -6.32 0.38 11.22
CA GLN A 21 -6.05 1.73 11.73
C GLN A 21 -6.67 2.81 10.85
N ASP A 22 -6.51 2.69 9.53
CA ASP A 22 -7.04 3.65 8.56
C ASP A 22 -8.58 3.70 8.58
N ILE A 23 -9.25 2.56 8.72
CA ILE A 23 -10.72 2.51 8.85
C ILE A 23 -11.17 3.19 10.14
N ARG A 24 -10.48 2.94 11.26
CA ARG A 24 -10.91 3.43 12.57
C ARG A 24 -10.54 4.88 12.83
N LYS A 25 -9.31 5.27 12.51
CA LYS A 25 -8.74 6.56 12.91
C LYS A 25 -8.38 7.46 11.74
N LYS A 26 -8.33 6.90 10.51
CA LYS A 26 -7.86 7.59 9.30
C LYS A 26 -6.45 8.17 9.44
N GLU A 27 -5.66 7.51 10.26
CA GLU A 27 -4.26 7.83 10.54
C GLU A 27 -3.49 6.53 10.75
N ILE A 28 -2.24 6.49 10.30
CA ILE A 28 -1.32 5.38 10.51
C ILE A 28 -0.38 5.76 11.64
N TYR A 29 -0.25 4.89 12.64
CA TYR A 29 0.68 5.16 13.72
C TYR A 29 2.12 4.99 13.26
N THR A 30 2.95 5.96 13.60
CA THR A 30 4.38 5.97 13.25
C THR A 30 5.12 4.74 13.80
N PHE A 31 4.70 4.23 14.95
CA PHE A 31 5.33 3.05 15.58
C PHE A 31 5.20 1.80 14.71
N GLU A 32 3.99 1.49 14.23
CA GLU A 32 3.75 0.33 13.36
C GLU A 32 4.42 0.49 12.01
N LEU A 33 4.51 1.72 11.51
CA LEU A 33 5.21 2.03 10.27
C LEU A 33 6.73 1.78 10.43
N ILE A 34 7.32 2.15 11.55
CA ILE A 34 8.72 1.82 11.86
C ILE A 34 8.92 0.31 11.95
N LEU A 35 8.04 -0.42 12.63
CA LEU A 35 8.10 -1.89 12.69
C LEU A 35 8.00 -2.53 11.31
N PHE A 36 7.14 -2.00 10.45
CA PHE A 36 7.02 -2.44 9.07
C PHE A 36 8.34 -2.28 8.31
N TYR A 37 9.00 -1.12 8.40
CA TYR A 37 10.28 -0.89 7.74
C TYR A 37 11.40 -1.76 8.31
N ILE A 38 11.42 -2.02 9.62
CA ILE A 38 12.36 -2.96 10.24
C ILE A 38 12.14 -4.37 9.67
N ALA A 39 10.90 -4.82 9.57
CA ALA A 39 10.57 -6.13 9.01
C ALA A 39 10.96 -6.24 7.53
N VAL A 40 10.66 -5.21 6.72
CA VAL A 40 11.04 -5.14 5.30
C VAL A 40 12.56 -5.20 5.14
N THR A 41 13.30 -4.39 5.89
CA THR A 41 14.76 -4.36 5.85
C THR A 41 15.35 -5.69 6.28
N GLY A 42 14.83 -6.28 7.37
CA GLY A 42 15.24 -7.61 7.85
C GLY A 42 15.04 -8.71 6.81
N MET A 43 13.92 -8.66 6.07
CA MET A 43 13.67 -9.60 4.97
C MET A 43 14.66 -9.42 3.80
N GLN A 44 15.00 -8.18 3.43
CA GLN A 44 15.99 -7.94 2.38
C GLN A 44 17.39 -8.42 2.79
N ILE A 45 17.78 -8.19 4.06
CA ILE A 45 19.03 -8.72 4.61
C ILE A 45 19.03 -10.26 4.59
N TYR A 46 17.93 -10.88 5.00
CA TYR A 46 17.80 -12.34 4.99
C TYR A 46 17.92 -12.91 3.58
N LYS A 47 17.30 -12.28 2.57
CA LYS A 47 17.48 -12.64 1.16
C LYS A 47 18.94 -12.57 0.73
N PHE A 48 19.62 -11.48 1.08
CA PHE A 48 21.03 -11.28 0.76
C PHE A 48 21.91 -12.40 1.34
N LEU A 49 21.73 -12.70 2.63
CA LEU A 49 22.48 -13.75 3.32
C LEU A 49 22.17 -15.16 2.79
N SER A 50 20.95 -15.39 2.32
CA SER A 50 20.52 -16.67 1.73
C SER A 50 21.01 -16.87 0.30
N GLY A 51 21.79 -15.96 -0.27
CA GLY A 51 22.29 -16.03 -1.64
C GLY A 51 21.18 -15.92 -2.70
N SER A 52 20.00 -15.43 -2.34
CA SER A 52 18.91 -15.21 -3.29
C SER A 52 19.23 -14.00 -4.16
N TYR A 53 18.86 -14.08 -5.45
CA TYR A 53 19.04 -12.94 -6.35
C TYR A 53 18.25 -11.73 -5.88
N ILE A 54 18.95 -10.62 -5.69
CA ILE A 54 18.36 -9.33 -5.33
C ILE A 54 18.65 -8.34 -6.45
N ASP A 55 17.61 -7.86 -7.12
CA ASP A 55 17.72 -6.76 -8.05
C ASP A 55 17.59 -5.42 -7.31
N ILE A 56 18.75 -4.83 -6.98
CA ILE A 56 18.83 -3.55 -6.27
C ILE A 56 18.14 -2.44 -7.06
N LYS A 57 18.19 -2.49 -8.41
CA LYS A 57 17.54 -1.50 -9.26
C LYS A 57 16.02 -1.60 -9.13
N ASP A 58 15.48 -2.80 -9.14
CA ASP A 58 14.03 -3.04 -9.00
C ASP A 58 13.52 -2.57 -7.64
N ILE A 59 14.28 -2.82 -6.56
CA ILE A 59 13.96 -2.30 -5.22
C ILE A 59 13.99 -0.78 -5.21
N PHE A 60 15.05 -0.17 -5.77
CA PHE A 60 15.19 1.29 -5.80
C PHE A 60 14.03 1.95 -6.55
N PHE A 61 13.70 1.46 -7.73
CA PHE A 61 12.56 1.96 -8.50
C PHE A 61 11.22 1.66 -7.84
N GLY A 62 11.11 0.54 -7.12
CA GLY A 62 9.93 0.21 -6.31
C GLY A 62 9.71 1.24 -5.20
N ILE A 63 10.72 1.57 -4.42
CA ILE A 63 10.67 2.61 -3.39
C ILE A 63 10.36 3.97 -4.03
N PHE A 64 11.02 4.31 -5.14
CA PHE A 64 10.82 5.57 -5.85
C PHE A 64 9.38 5.74 -6.33
N SER A 65 8.73 4.66 -6.82
CA SER A 65 7.33 4.70 -7.23
C SER A 65 6.38 5.06 -6.07
N GLY A 66 6.66 4.58 -4.86
CA GLY A 66 5.95 4.98 -3.64
C GLY A 66 6.27 6.43 -3.23
N ALA A 67 7.54 6.85 -3.37
CA ALA A 67 7.95 8.22 -3.05
C ALA A 67 7.25 9.27 -3.94
N LEU A 68 6.92 8.94 -5.19
CA LEU A 68 6.15 9.84 -6.06
C LEU A 68 4.76 10.18 -5.50
N LEU A 69 4.21 9.33 -4.63
CA LEU A 69 2.92 9.58 -3.98
C LEU A 69 2.98 10.70 -2.93
N PHE A 70 4.16 11.16 -2.53
CA PHE A 70 4.26 12.38 -1.72
C PHE A 70 3.79 13.62 -2.46
N VAL A 71 3.84 13.65 -3.78
CA VAL A 71 3.35 14.79 -4.56
C VAL A 71 1.84 14.97 -4.35
N PRO A 72 0.96 13.99 -4.61
CA PRO A 72 -0.47 14.13 -4.29
C PRO A 72 -0.75 14.22 -2.78
N SER A 73 0.11 13.68 -1.92
CA SER A 73 -0.01 13.83 -0.47
C SER A 73 0.15 15.28 -0.03
N ARG A 74 1.12 16.01 -0.58
CA ARG A 74 1.29 17.45 -0.33
C ARG A 74 0.12 18.30 -0.81
N LEU A 75 -0.64 17.81 -1.78
CA LEU A 75 -1.86 18.43 -2.27
C LEU A 75 -3.12 18.06 -1.44
N ASN A 76 -2.96 17.36 -0.31
CA ASN A 76 -4.03 16.82 0.54
C ASN A 76 -5.01 15.90 -0.19
N ILE A 77 -4.58 15.28 -1.30
CA ILE A 77 -5.37 14.29 -2.06
C ILE A 77 -5.20 12.90 -1.43
N LEU A 78 -4.00 12.61 -0.92
CA LEU A 78 -3.61 11.33 -0.32
C LEU A 78 -3.06 11.55 1.09
N GLY A 79 -3.20 10.56 1.97
CA GLY A 79 -2.56 10.56 3.29
C GLY A 79 -1.04 10.38 3.17
N GLU A 80 -0.25 11.10 3.98
CA GLU A 80 1.21 10.89 4.00
C GLU A 80 1.57 9.46 4.38
N GLY A 81 0.81 8.86 5.29
CA GLY A 81 0.98 7.47 5.70
C GLY A 81 0.85 6.48 4.56
N ASP A 82 -0.09 6.72 3.63
CA ASP A 82 -0.28 5.87 2.45
C ASP A 82 0.96 5.87 1.55
N ALA A 83 1.60 7.04 1.35
CA ALA A 83 2.83 7.15 0.58
C ALA A 83 3.97 6.34 1.23
N PHE A 84 4.12 6.41 2.55
CA PHE A 84 5.09 5.59 3.27
C PHE A 84 4.81 4.09 3.11
N VAL A 85 3.56 3.66 3.23
CA VAL A 85 3.20 2.25 3.03
C VAL A 85 3.56 1.80 1.62
N PHE A 86 3.26 2.61 0.59
CA PHE A 86 3.63 2.31 -0.79
C PHE A 86 5.15 2.24 -1.03
N MET A 87 5.94 3.06 -0.35
CA MET A 87 7.41 2.93 -0.41
C MET A 87 7.87 1.58 0.15
N GLY A 88 7.33 1.18 1.30
CA GLY A 88 7.66 -0.10 1.93
C GLY A 88 7.20 -1.30 1.09
N THR A 89 5.98 -1.26 0.53
CA THR A 89 5.51 -2.30 -0.40
C THR A 89 6.39 -2.36 -1.65
N GLY A 90 6.85 -1.22 -2.16
CA GLY A 90 7.76 -1.13 -3.29
C GLY A 90 9.11 -1.79 -3.04
N ALA A 91 9.64 -1.68 -1.82
CA ALA A 91 10.86 -2.36 -1.43
C ALA A 91 10.73 -3.89 -1.42
N VAL A 92 9.52 -4.41 -1.14
CA VAL A 92 9.25 -5.87 -1.11
C VAL A 92 8.86 -6.41 -2.48
N LEU A 93 7.95 -5.74 -3.17
CA LEU A 93 7.35 -6.20 -4.43
C LEU A 93 8.19 -5.87 -5.67
N GLY A 94 9.09 -4.89 -5.56
CA GLY A 94 9.78 -4.31 -6.70
C GLY A 94 8.91 -3.35 -7.50
N PHE A 95 9.49 -2.72 -8.51
CA PHE A 95 8.85 -1.65 -9.28
C PHE A 95 7.57 -2.08 -10.00
N LYS A 96 7.67 -3.15 -10.81
CA LYS A 96 6.55 -3.59 -11.67
C LYS A 96 5.31 -3.96 -10.86
N ARG A 97 5.50 -4.79 -9.82
CA ARG A 97 4.38 -5.26 -8.98
C ARG A 97 3.81 -4.13 -8.13
N ASN A 98 4.67 -3.22 -7.62
CA ASN A 98 4.21 -2.06 -6.85
C ASN A 98 3.40 -1.09 -7.72
N LEU A 99 3.80 -0.90 -8.97
CA LEU A 99 3.04 -0.09 -9.93
C LEU A 99 1.68 -0.73 -10.24
N MET A 100 1.62 -2.05 -10.43
CA MET A 100 0.34 -2.78 -10.58
C MET A 100 -0.54 -2.62 -9.34
N LEU A 101 0.05 -2.72 -8.14
CA LEU A 101 -0.65 -2.50 -6.88
C LEU A 101 -1.31 -1.12 -6.84
N LEU A 102 -0.57 -0.09 -7.24
CA LEU A 102 -1.05 1.28 -7.31
C LEU A 102 -2.23 1.41 -8.29
N PHE A 103 -2.08 0.92 -9.51
CA PHE A 103 -3.15 1.02 -10.51
C PHE A 103 -4.43 0.28 -10.09
N ILE A 104 -4.30 -0.94 -9.57
CA ILE A 104 -5.46 -1.73 -9.12
C ILE A 104 -6.13 -1.04 -7.92
N SER A 105 -5.37 -0.55 -6.95
CA SER A 105 -5.94 0.13 -5.78
C SER A 105 -6.67 1.42 -6.18
N VAL A 106 -6.08 2.24 -7.04
CA VAL A 106 -6.72 3.47 -7.56
C VAL A 106 -7.98 3.14 -8.36
N PHE A 107 -7.96 2.08 -9.14
CA PHE A 107 -9.15 1.64 -9.89
C PHE A 107 -10.29 1.23 -8.96
N ILE A 108 -10.00 0.43 -7.92
CA ILE A 108 -11.02 0.00 -6.95
C ILE A 108 -11.56 1.20 -6.17
N ILE A 109 -10.69 2.13 -5.73
CA ILE A 109 -11.10 3.37 -5.05
C ILE A 109 -12.00 4.21 -5.95
N SER A 110 -11.68 4.32 -7.25
CA SER A 110 -12.48 5.10 -8.20
C SER A 110 -13.89 4.56 -8.34
N ILE A 111 -14.03 3.23 -8.42
CA ILE A 111 -15.35 2.56 -8.43
C ILE A 111 -16.11 2.86 -7.14
N TYR A 112 -15.45 2.69 -5.99
CA TYR A 112 -16.07 2.98 -4.68
C TYR A 112 -16.51 4.44 -4.57
N ALA A 113 -15.67 5.40 -4.99
CA ALA A 113 -15.97 6.81 -4.96
C ALA A 113 -17.17 7.16 -5.86
N LEU A 114 -17.28 6.51 -7.02
CA LEU A 114 -18.42 6.67 -7.93
C LEU A 114 -19.72 6.21 -7.27
N PHE A 115 -19.74 5.02 -6.67
CA PHE A 115 -20.90 4.50 -5.96
C PHE A 115 -21.31 5.42 -4.79
N MET A 116 -20.33 5.90 -4.00
CA MET A 116 -20.58 6.82 -2.90
C MET A 116 -21.12 8.17 -3.38
N SER A 117 -20.63 8.67 -4.51
CA SER A 117 -21.14 9.92 -5.12
C SER A 117 -22.60 9.77 -5.54
N ILE A 118 -22.95 8.69 -6.23
CA ILE A 118 -24.34 8.42 -6.63
C ILE A 118 -25.25 8.29 -5.39
N TYR A 119 -24.80 7.54 -4.38
CA TYR A 119 -25.55 7.37 -3.13
C TYR A 119 -25.82 8.71 -2.41
N CYS A 120 -24.79 9.58 -2.33
CA CYS A 120 -24.92 10.90 -1.72
C CYS A 120 -25.86 11.81 -2.52
N MET A 121 -25.80 11.75 -3.86
CA MET A 121 -26.73 12.51 -4.73
C MET A 121 -28.19 12.09 -4.51
N VAL A 122 -28.47 10.79 -4.48
CA VAL A 122 -29.82 10.27 -4.25
C VAL A 122 -30.35 10.67 -2.87
N LYS A 123 -29.49 10.63 -1.83
CA LYS A 123 -29.86 10.99 -0.46
C LYS A 123 -29.73 12.49 -0.13
N LYS A 124 -29.41 13.33 -1.12
CA LYS A 124 -29.19 14.79 -0.94
C LYS A 124 -28.20 15.12 0.20
N ARG A 125 -27.21 14.23 0.45
CA ARG A 125 -26.17 14.45 1.46
C ARG A 125 -24.99 15.20 0.86
N LYS A 126 -24.38 16.12 1.64
CA LYS A 126 -23.18 16.83 1.21
C LYS A 126 -21.97 15.89 1.18
N ILE A 127 -21.28 15.81 0.05
CA ILE A 127 -20.07 14.98 -0.17
C ILE A 127 -18.83 15.67 0.47
N LYS A 128 -18.92 16.99 0.75
CA LYS A 128 -17.78 17.78 1.19
C LYS A 128 -17.21 17.29 2.53
N GLY A 129 -15.93 16.87 2.53
CA GLY A 129 -15.21 16.47 3.74
C GLY A 129 -15.18 14.97 4.03
N MET A 130 -15.72 14.11 3.17
CA MET A 130 -15.61 12.65 3.35
C MET A 130 -14.20 12.19 3.00
N LYS A 131 -13.40 11.88 4.02
CA LYS A 131 -12.11 11.18 3.84
C LYS A 131 -12.37 9.71 3.61
N VAL A 132 -11.87 9.17 2.52
CA VAL A 132 -11.93 7.73 2.19
C VAL A 132 -10.65 7.09 2.69
N ALA A 133 -10.77 5.99 3.44
CA ALA A 133 -9.63 5.17 3.83
C ALA A 133 -9.05 4.49 2.58
N MET A 134 -7.75 4.64 2.31
CA MET A 134 -7.12 4.08 1.11
C MET A 134 -6.57 2.67 1.34
N LEU A 135 -6.07 2.37 2.52
CA LEU A 135 -5.39 1.11 2.83
C LEU A 135 -6.21 -0.16 2.65
N PRO A 136 -7.54 -0.19 2.91
CA PRO A 136 -8.37 -1.35 2.60
C PRO A 136 -8.30 -1.74 1.12
N PHE A 137 -8.28 -0.75 0.23
CA PHE A 137 -8.22 -0.99 -1.21
C PHE A 137 -6.83 -1.46 -1.67
N ILE A 138 -5.77 -0.97 -1.02
CA ILE A 138 -4.39 -1.46 -1.24
C ILE A 138 -4.30 -2.93 -0.81
N THR A 139 -4.86 -3.29 0.33
CA THR A 139 -4.87 -4.67 0.82
C THR A 139 -5.63 -5.59 -0.12
N MET A 140 -6.80 -5.18 -0.61
CA MET A 140 -7.57 -5.91 -1.62
C MET A 140 -6.79 -6.07 -2.92
N ALA A 141 -6.17 -4.99 -3.42
CA ALA A 141 -5.34 -5.02 -4.62
C ALA A 141 -4.15 -5.96 -4.48
N ASN A 142 -3.50 -5.97 -3.30
CA ASN A 142 -2.40 -6.88 -3.01
C ASN A 142 -2.85 -8.35 -3.02
N CYS A 143 -4.01 -8.67 -2.47
CA CYS A 143 -4.60 -10.00 -2.55
C CYS A 143 -4.84 -10.42 -4.01
N ILE A 144 -5.39 -9.52 -4.83
CA ILE A 144 -5.63 -9.80 -6.26
C ILE A 144 -4.33 -10.12 -6.99
N ILE A 145 -3.27 -9.33 -6.79
CA ILE A 145 -1.96 -9.57 -7.41
C ILE A 145 -1.41 -10.95 -7.03
N TRP A 146 -1.65 -11.40 -5.81
CA TRP A 146 -1.17 -12.70 -5.36
C TRP A 146 -1.83 -13.89 -6.03
N PHE A 147 -3.09 -13.77 -6.42
CA PHE A 147 -3.82 -14.82 -7.13
C PHE A 147 -3.44 -14.91 -8.60
N TYR A 148 -2.92 -13.80 -9.19
CA TYR A 148 -2.63 -13.71 -10.63
C TYR A 148 -1.14 -13.73 -10.99
N VAL A 149 -0.24 -13.56 -10.04
CA VAL A 149 1.23 -13.50 -10.22
C VAL A 149 1.96 -14.45 -9.28
#